data_476babd165fac533a88237af626148cb
#
_entry.id   476babd165fac533a88237af626148cb
#
_cell.length_a   1.000
_cell.length_b   1.000
_cell.length_c   1.000
_cell.angle_alpha   90.00
_cell.angle_beta   90.00
_cell.angle_gamma   90.00
#
_symmetry.space_group_name_H-M   'P 1'
#
loop_
_entity.id
_entity.type
_entity.pdbx_description
1 polymer ?
#
loop_
_entity_poly.entity_id
_entity_poly.type
_entity_poly.pdbx_seq_one_letter_code
_entity_poly.pdbx_strand_id
1 'polypeptide(L)'
;LSSSSAASDVYKRQVMNYIKYLADARLINMVYPKGEEFPKKPSKLMMHNTNLMYSIYPVKVEEQDVLDTFFMNTLYKDHKLYKGDKGTSFMVDNGLHFRICAEGCKFKNNPNVYYALHKLELGHGNMIPLWLFGFLY
;
A
#
# COMPACT_ATOMS: atom_id res chain seq x y z
N LEU A 1 17.09 -33.08 -11.66
CA LEU A 1 17.12 -31.93 -10.72
C LEU A 1 16.97 -30.57 -11.41
N SER A 2 17.45 -30.41 -12.66
CA SER A 2 17.34 -29.17 -13.43
C SER A 2 15.93 -28.91 -13.97
N SER A 3 15.13 -29.94 -14.23
CA SER A 3 13.78 -29.79 -14.80
C SER A 3 12.75 -29.25 -13.79
N SER A 4 12.87 -29.56 -12.51
CA SER A 4 11.94 -29.06 -11.49
C SER A 4 12.15 -27.57 -11.17
N SER A 5 13.40 -27.10 -11.18
CA SER A 5 13.70 -25.67 -10.99
C SER A 5 13.24 -24.83 -12.18
N ALA A 6 13.41 -25.31 -13.41
CA ALA A 6 12.95 -24.64 -14.62
C ALA A 6 11.41 -24.54 -14.68
N ALA A 7 10.69 -25.60 -14.31
CA ALA A 7 9.23 -25.59 -14.22
C ALA A 7 8.72 -24.60 -13.16
N SER A 8 9.38 -24.54 -11.99
CA SER A 8 9.07 -23.57 -10.94
C SER A 8 9.30 -22.13 -11.40
N ASP A 9 10.37 -21.86 -12.14
CA ASP A 9 10.68 -20.52 -12.67
C ASP A 9 9.71 -20.08 -13.77
N VAL A 10 9.26 -21.01 -14.63
CA VAL A 10 8.19 -20.75 -15.60
C VAL A 10 6.89 -20.41 -14.91
N TYR A 11 6.50 -21.16 -13.87
CA TYR A 11 5.30 -20.90 -13.07
C TYR A 11 5.35 -19.53 -12.37
N LYS A 12 6.48 -19.19 -11.75
CA LYS A 12 6.67 -17.87 -11.12
C LYS A 12 6.52 -16.73 -12.13
N ARG A 13 7.08 -16.88 -13.33
CA ARG A 13 6.91 -15.89 -14.42
C ARG A 13 5.46 -15.74 -14.85
N GLN A 14 4.73 -16.83 -14.99
CA GLN A 14 3.31 -16.81 -15.34
C GLN A 14 2.49 -16.08 -14.29
N VAL A 15 2.70 -16.38 -13.01
CA VAL A 15 2.02 -15.68 -11.90
C VAL A 15 2.33 -14.19 -11.90
N MET A 16 3.60 -13.80 -12.10
CA MET A 16 3.98 -12.39 -12.18
C MET A 16 3.35 -11.68 -13.38
N ASN A 17 3.20 -12.35 -14.52
CA ASN A 17 2.50 -11.79 -15.67
C ASN A 17 1.00 -11.57 -15.39
N TYR A 18 0.34 -12.49 -14.70
CA TYR A 18 -1.05 -12.31 -14.29
C TYR A 18 -1.21 -11.14 -13.33
N ILE A 19 -0.31 -11.00 -12.35
CA ILE A 19 -0.28 -9.87 -11.43
C ILE A 19 -0.12 -8.56 -12.22
N LYS A 20 0.77 -8.53 -13.22
CA LYS A 20 0.97 -7.36 -14.07
C LYS A 20 -0.30 -7.01 -14.87
N TYR A 21 -0.99 -8.01 -15.44
CA TYR A 21 -2.26 -7.77 -16.13
C TYR A 21 -3.34 -7.20 -15.21
N LEU A 22 -3.44 -7.69 -13.98
CA LEU A 22 -4.37 -7.16 -12.98
C LEU A 22 -4.01 -5.72 -12.58
N ALA A 23 -2.72 -5.40 -12.47
CA ALA A 23 -2.25 -4.06 -12.18
C ALA A 23 -2.53 -3.10 -13.36
N ASP A 24 -2.28 -3.52 -14.60
CA ASP A 24 -2.57 -2.73 -15.79
C ASP A 24 -4.08 -2.50 -15.98
N ALA A 25 -4.91 -3.45 -15.56
CA ALA A 25 -6.37 -3.33 -15.51
C ALA A 25 -6.86 -2.47 -14.34
N ARG A 26 -5.97 -1.94 -13.49
CA ARG A 26 -6.28 -1.13 -12.30
C ARG A 26 -7.18 -1.86 -11.28
N LEU A 27 -6.99 -3.16 -11.13
CA LEU A 27 -7.66 -3.97 -10.11
C LEU A 27 -6.82 -4.07 -8.84
N ILE A 28 -5.48 -4.08 -9.01
CA ILE A 28 -4.52 -4.12 -7.91
C ILE A 28 -3.41 -3.08 -8.10
N ASN A 29 -2.73 -2.77 -7.00
CA ASN A 29 -1.49 -2.01 -6.97
C ASN A 29 -0.35 -2.89 -6.47
N MET A 30 0.80 -2.81 -7.13
CA MET A 30 2.03 -3.45 -6.69
C MET A 30 2.87 -2.44 -5.90
N VAL A 31 3.22 -2.77 -4.68
CA VAL A 31 4.05 -1.93 -3.81
C VAL A 31 5.45 -2.51 -3.74
N TYR A 32 6.43 -1.70 -4.11
CA TYR A 32 7.85 -2.05 -4.11
C TYR A 32 8.65 -1.19 -3.16
N PRO A 33 9.79 -1.66 -2.66
CA PRO A 33 10.80 -0.78 -2.10
C PRO A 33 11.29 0.22 -3.16
N LYS A 34 11.79 1.37 -2.71
CA LYS A 34 12.35 2.37 -3.63
C LYS A 34 13.51 1.76 -4.46
N GLY A 35 13.45 1.98 -5.77
CA GLY A 35 14.45 1.44 -6.73
C GLY A 35 14.16 0.01 -7.22
N GLU A 36 13.07 -0.60 -6.78
CA GLU A 36 12.62 -1.88 -7.30
C GLU A 36 11.31 -1.74 -8.08
N GLU A 37 11.14 -2.57 -9.10
CA GLU A 37 9.97 -2.56 -9.97
C GLU A 37 9.76 -3.94 -10.63
N PHE A 38 8.65 -4.08 -11.35
CA PHE A 38 8.43 -5.25 -12.20
C PHE A 38 9.63 -5.50 -13.14
N PRO A 39 10.11 -6.75 -13.36
CA PRO A 39 9.44 -8.03 -13.02
C PRO A 39 9.79 -8.62 -11.65
N LYS A 40 10.41 -7.88 -10.74
CA LYS A 40 10.65 -8.36 -9.39
C LYS A 40 9.34 -8.62 -8.65
N LYS A 41 9.39 -9.48 -7.64
CA LYS A 41 8.25 -9.74 -6.76
C LYS A 41 7.95 -8.48 -5.92
N PRO A 42 6.71 -7.97 -5.94
CA PRO A 42 6.34 -6.84 -5.09
C PRO A 42 6.37 -7.23 -3.61
N SER A 43 6.63 -6.26 -2.76
CA SER A 43 6.60 -6.45 -1.30
C SER A 43 5.18 -6.62 -0.77
N LYS A 44 4.21 -5.93 -1.37
CA LYS A 44 2.79 -6.01 -1.03
C LYS A 44 1.95 -5.87 -2.30
N LEU A 45 0.87 -6.62 -2.36
CA LEU A 45 -0.21 -6.42 -3.33
C LEU A 45 -1.40 -5.82 -2.60
N MET A 46 -1.99 -4.80 -3.17
CA MET A 46 -3.14 -4.11 -2.59
C MET A 46 -4.24 -4.00 -3.63
N MET A 47 -5.49 -4.02 -3.20
CA MET A 47 -6.60 -3.70 -4.11
C MET A 47 -6.48 -2.24 -4.57
N HIS A 48 -6.93 -1.95 -5.78
CA HIS A 48 -6.82 -0.58 -6.31
C HIS A 48 -7.70 0.41 -5.53
N ASN A 49 -8.87 -0.03 -5.09
CA ASN A 49 -9.77 0.80 -4.28
C ASN A 49 -10.54 -0.04 -3.24
N THR A 50 -11.12 0.66 -2.27
CA THR A 50 -11.84 0.05 -1.15
C THR A 50 -13.14 -0.62 -1.58
N ASN A 51 -13.84 -0.11 -2.59
CA ASN A 51 -15.08 -0.71 -3.09
C ASN A 51 -14.82 -2.10 -3.65
N LEU A 52 -13.71 -2.28 -4.35
CA LEU A 52 -13.31 -3.56 -4.89
C LEU A 52 -12.98 -4.58 -3.78
N MET A 53 -12.37 -4.14 -2.67
CA MET A 53 -12.15 -4.99 -1.50
C MET A 53 -13.45 -5.55 -0.95
N TYR A 54 -14.43 -4.69 -0.71
CA TYR A 54 -15.73 -5.09 -0.18
C TYR A 54 -16.55 -5.93 -1.16
N SER A 55 -16.36 -5.75 -2.46
CA SER A 55 -17.02 -6.58 -3.48
C SER A 55 -16.51 -8.02 -3.50
N ILE A 56 -15.21 -8.22 -3.25
CA ILE A 56 -14.59 -9.55 -3.29
C ILE A 56 -14.66 -10.24 -1.94
N TYR A 57 -14.46 -9.50 -0.83
CA TYR A 57 -14.43 -10.04 0.54
C TYR A 57 -15.32 -9.24 1.50
N PRO A 58 -16.65 -9.37 1.41
CA PRO A 58 -17.54 -8.51 2.21
C PRO A 58 -17.51 -8.80 3.72
N VAL A 59 -16.95 -9.93 4.15
CA VAL A 59 -17.07 -10.41 5.54
C VAL A 59 -15.77 -10.32 6.36
N LYS A 60 -14.60 -10.14 5.72
CA LYS A 60 -13.29 -10.23 6.39
C LYS A 60 -12.28 -9.15 5.96
N VAL A 61 -12.76 -7.95 5.70
CA VAL A 61 -11.85 -6.85 5.40
C VAL A 61 -11.33 -6.26 6.71
N GLU A 62 -10.02 -6.29 6.90
CA GLU A 62 -9.39 -5.66 8.07
C GLU A 62 -9.37 -4.15 7.91
N GLU A 63 -9.67 -3.42 8.99
CA GLU A 63 -9.71 -1.96 8.99
C GLU A 63 -8.38 -1.36 8.48
N GLN A 64 -7.25 -1.88 8.91
CA GLN A 64 -5.94 -1.40 8.48
C GLN A 64 -5.75 -1.50 6.96
N ASP A 65 -6.20 -2.59 6.33
CA ASP A 65 -6.09 -2.75 4.88
C ASP A 65 -7.00 -1.77 4.12
N VAL A 66 -8.16 -1.44 4.67
CA VAL A 66 -9.05 -0.40 4.11
C VAL A 66 -8.37 0.96 4.16
N LEU A 67 -7.76 1.32 5.28
CA LEU A 67 -7.09 2.61 5.46
C LEU A 67 -5.84 2.73 4.58
N ASP A 68 -5.03 1.68 4.49
CA ASP A 68 -3.87 1.61 3.61
C ASP A 68 -4.29 1.77 2.13
N THR A 69 -5.36 1.08 1.73
CA THR A 69 -5.90 1.14 0.37
C THR A 69 -6.46 2.52 0.05
N PHE A 70 -7.19 3.12 0.99
CA PHE A 70 -7.69 4.49 0.85
C PHE A 70 -6.53 5.48 0.65
N PHE A 71 -5.52 5.43 1.52
CA PHE A 71 -4.35 6.30 1.44
C PHE A 71 -3.62 6.16 0.10
N MET A 72 -3.39 4.93 -0.35
CA MET A 72 -2.75 4.68 -1.63
C MET A 72 -3.61 5.19 -2.80
N ASN A 73 -4.90 4.93 -2.78
CA ASN A 73 -5.81 5.34 -3.86
C ASN A 73 -5.89 6.86 -4.02
N THR A 74 -5.81 7.62 -2.92
CA THR A 74 -5.87 9.08 -2.96
C THR A 74 -4.59 9.72 -3.51
N LEU A 75 -3.46 9.05 -3.38
CA LEU A 75 -2.15 9.61 -3.75
C LEU A 75 -1.56 9.04 -5.05
N TYR A 76 -1.98 7.86 -5.49
CA TYR A 76 -1.30 7.13 -6.58
C TYR A 76 -1.23 7.88 -7.90
N LYS A 77 -2.12 8.81 -8.15
CA LYS A 77 -2.22 9.54 -9.41
C LYS A 77 -1.06 10.55 -9.58
N ASP A 78 -0.79 11.28 -8.52
CA ASP A 78 0.15 12.42 -8.56
C ASP A 78 1.46 12.14 -7.79
N HIS A 79 1.51 11.06 -7.01
CA HIS A 79 2.62 10.69 -6.17
C HIS A 79 3.06 9.24 -6.38
N LYS A 80 4.34 8.97 -6.16
CA LYS A 80 4.89 7.61 -6.15
C LYS A 80 4.93 7.07 -4.73
N LEU A 81 4.29 5.92 -4.53
CA LEU A 81 4.26 5.24 -3.25
C LEU A 81 5.15 4.00 -3.28
N TYR A 82 6.00 3.90 -2.28
CA TYR A 82 6.92 2.79 -2.07
C TYR A 82 6.62 2.12 -0.73
N LYS A 83 7.13 0.90 -0.57
CA LYS A 83 7.12 0.24 0.74
C LYS A 83 7.82 1.10 1.78
N GLY A 84 7.17 1.31 2.91
CA GLY A 84 7.77 1.98 4.07
C GLY A 84 8.84 1.13 4.76
N ASP A 85 9.72 1.80 5.49
CA ASP A 85 10.71 1.17 6.38
C ASP A 85 10.03 0.63 7.66
N LYS A 86 10.85 0.05 8.57
CA LYS A 86 10.35 -0.45 9.85
C LYS A 86 9.57 0.63 10.61
N GLY A 87 8.29 0.32 10.91
CA GLY A 87 7.41 1.22 11.64
C GLY A 87 6.67 2.24 10.79
N THR A 88 6.83 2.23 9.46
CA THR A 88 6.06 3.05 8.52
C THR A 88 5.28 2.19 7.53
N SER A 89 4.15 2.69 7.04
CA SER A 89 3.32 2.00 6.06
C SER A 89 3.83 2.25 4.64
N PHE A 90 4.07 3.50 4.30
CA PHE A 90 4.53 3.91 2.98
C PHE A 90 5.60 4.99 3.05
N MET A 91 6.42 5.01 2.02
CA MET A 91 7.25 6.15 1.66
C MET A 91 6.67 6.78 0.40
N VAL A 92 6.42 8.08 0.44
CA VAL A 92 5.86 8.85 -0.67
C VAL A 92 6.97 9.69 -1.30
N ASP A 93 7.07 9.64 -2.60
CA ASP A 93 8.03 10.38 -3.43
C ASP A 93 9.50 10.19 -2.96
N ASN A 94 10.17 11.27 -2.58
CA ASN A 94 11.60 11.27 -2.28
C ASN A 94 11.95 11.16 -0.79
N GLY A 95 11.04 10.66 0.04
CA GLY A 95 11.37 10.38 1.44
C GLY A 95 10.37 10.87 2.48
N LEU A 96 9.14 11.15 2.10
CA LEU A 96 8.07 11.40 3.07
C LEU A 96 7.57 10.07 3.62
N HIS A 97 7.89 9.79 4.88
CA HIS A 97 7.49 8.55 5.54
C HIS A 97 6.15 8.71 6.23
N PHE A 98 5.21 7.83 5.91
CA PHE A 98 3.87 7.81 6.49
C PHE A 98 3.60 6.52 7.23
N ARG A 99 2.99 6.63 8.40
CA ARG A 99 2.38 5.52 9.10
C ARG A 99 0.88 5.74 9.18
N ILE A 100 0.12 4.80 8.62
CA ILE A 100 -1.34 4.82 8.68
C ILE A 100 -1.77 4.01 9.90
N CYS A 101 -2.60 4.61 10.73
CA CYS A 101 -3.03 4.00 11.97
C CYS A 101 -4.55 3.94 12.06
N ALA A 102 -5.06 2.72 12.24
CA ALA A 102 -6.42 2.47 12.68
C ALA A 102 -6.63 2.94 14.13
N GLU A 103 -7.87 2.92 14.61
CA GLU A 103 -8.20 3.28 15.98
C GLU A 103 -7.44 2.39 16.98
N GLY A 104 -6.89 3.02 18.02
CA GLY A 104 -6.13 2.31 19.07
C GLY A 104 -4.72 1.89 18.68
N CYS A 105 -4.24 2.25 17.52
CA CYS A 105 -2.86 2.02 17.10
C CYS A 105 -1.88 2.67 18.08
N LYS A 106 -1.01 1.85 18.67
CA LYS A 106 0.06 2.32 19.55
C LYS A 106 1.32 2.62 18.74
N PHE A 107 1.86 3.80 18.88
CA PHE A 107 3.14 4.18 18.26
C PHE A 107 3.93 5.11 19.16
N LYS A 108 5.25 5.05 19.02
CA LYS A 108 6.14 6.05 19.61
C LYS A 108 6.29 7.18 18.57
N ASN A 109 5.98 8.40 18.98
CA ASN A 109 6.09 9.54 18.06
C ASN A 109 7.54 9.72 17.58
N ASN A 110 7.71 9.73 16.26
CA ASN A 110 8.98 9.99 15.60
C ASN A 110 8.82 11.25 14.74
N PRO A 111 9.63 12.31 14.96
CA PRO A 111 9.49 13.58 14.23
C PRO A 111 9.75 13.46 12.72
N ASN A 112 10.41 12.38 12.28
CA ASN A 112 10.69 12.13 10.87
C ASN A 112 9.58 11.32 10.15
N VAL A 113 8.50 10.99 10.85
CA VAL A 113 7.38 10.20 10.32
C VAL A 113 6.10 11.00 10.47
N TYR A 114 5.31 11.04 9.42
CA TYR A 114 3.94 11.56 9.45
C TYR A 114 2.97 10.44 9.80
N TYR A 115 2.08 10.72 10.71
CA TYR A 115 1.06 9.76 11.16
C TYR A 115 -0.30 10.14 10.59
N ALA A 116 -0.81 9.35 9.66
CA ALA A 116 -2.16 9.49 9.13
C ALA A 116 -3.12 8.68 10.02
N LEU A 117 -3.85 9.37 10.88
CA LEU A 117 -4.66 8.76 11.94
C LEU A 117 -6.13 8.72 11.55
N HIS A 118 -6.73 7.52 11.67
CA HIS A 118 -8.17 7.34 11.56
C HIS A 118 -8.88 7.96 12.77
N LYS A 119 -10.04 8.58 12.54
CA LYS A 119 -10.84 9.27 13.57
C LYS A 119 -10.18 10.46 14.26
N LEU A 120 -9.06 10.96 13.81
CA LEU A 120 -8.53 12.23 14.23
C LEU A 120 -9.30 13.36 13.55
N GLU A 121 -9.86 14.29 14.31
CA GLU A 121 -10.63 15.41 13.75
C GLU A 121 -9.72 16.59 13.37
N LEU A 122 -8.79 16.94 14.24
CA LEU A 122 -7.86 18.05 14.05
C LEU A 122 -6.41 17.57 14.10
N GLY A 123 -5.64 17.92 13.08
CA GLY A 123 -4.22 17.61 13.03
C GLY A 123 -3.39 18.49 13.93
N HIS A 124 -2.28 17.95 14.41
CA HIS A 124 -1.27 18.71 15.16
C HIS A 124 0.12 18.09 15.01
N GLY A 125 1.13 18.92 14.83
CA GLY A 125 2.49 18.46 14.59
C GLY A 125 2.59 17.58 13.33
N ASN A 126 3.09 16.37 13.50
CA ASN A 126 3.21 15.36 12.43
C ASN A 126 2.02 14.37 12.39
N MET A 127 0.96 14.62 13.14
CA MET A 127 -0.27 13.85 13.13
C MET A 127 -1.30 14.51 12.24
N ILE A 128 -1.73 13.81 11.20
CA ILE A 128 -2.63 14.31 10.17
C ILE A 128 -3.89 13.45 10.16
N PRO A 129 -5.09 14.07 10.18
CA PRO A 129 -6.32 13.31 9.98
C PRO A 129 -6.31 12.57 8.65
N LEU A 130 -6.56 11.27 8.67
CA LEU A 130 -6.53 10.46 7.44
C LEU A 130 -7.55 10.94 6.40
N TRP A 131 -8.71 11.42 6.82
CA TRP A 131 -9.76 11.90 5.91
C TRP A 131 -9.33 13.10 5.05
N LEU A 132 -8.32 13.89 5.50
CA LEU A 132 -7.81 15.03 4.72
C LEU A 132 -7.18 14.58 3.39
N PHE A 133 -6.60 13.39 3.33
CA PHE A 133 -6.02 12.85 2.10
C PHE A 133 -7.08 12.61 1.02
N GLY A 134 -8.34 12.45 1.39
CA GLY A 134 -9.46 12.35 0.45
C GLY A 134 -9.64 13.57 -0.46
N PHE A 135 -9.13 14.73 -0.07
CA PHE A 135 -9.14 15.94 -0.91
C PHE A 135 -8.02 15.98 -1.96
N LEU A 136 -7.07 15.06 -1.90
CA LEU A 136 -5.99 14.93 -2.89
C LEU A 136 -6.37 14.04 -4.09
N TYR A 137 -7.52 13.41 -4.00
CA TYR A 137 -8.04 12.52 -5.04
C TYR A 137 -8.39 13.24 -6.34
#